data_609201a9f17981604c4d92c477ab2e54
#
_entry.id   609201a9f17981604c4d92c477ab2e54
#
_cell.length_a   1.000
_cell.length_b   1.000
_cell.length_c   1.000
_cell.angle_alpha   90.00
_cell.angle_beta   90.00
_cell.angle_gamma   90.00
#
_symmetry.space_group_name_H-M   'P 1'
#
loop_
_entity.id
_entity.type
_entity.pdbx_description
1 polymer ?
#
loop_
_entity_poly.entity_id
_entity_poly.type
_entity_poly.pdbx_seq_one_letter_code
_entity_poly.pdbx_strand_id
1 'polypeptide(L)'
;LFENSQLAFGYVMLGSSFSLRGMEDYCGVLPNAKYNEAQENYTSAANPAWFTAYVIPKTCTDPDFAITCLEVMSAYSVDTLDYNLNEVVFQSKVARDQDARKCFNIIKDTLSFDWSFLGNWRGDLLMAYELKYGYAFNFVSRVEASYDAAQTNLDAMVDFYRDRSF
;
A
#
# COMPACT_ATOMS: atom_id res chain seq x y z
N LEU A 1 -20.30 -4.02 9.37
CA LEU A 1 -21.39 -3.60 8.45
C LEU A 1 -21.27 -4.30 7.10
N PHE A 2 -20.08 -4.29 6.45
CA PHE A 2 -19.87 -4.97 5.17
C PHE A 2 -20.02 -6.50 5.33
N GLU A 3 -19.41 -7.07 6.35
CA GLU A 3 -19.49 -8.50 6.68
C GLU A 3 -20.93 -9.00 6.92
N ASN A 4 -21.83 -8.10 7.28
CA ASN A 4 -23.25 -8.38 7.50
C ASN A 4 -24.13 -7.95 6.31
N SER A 5 -23.54 -7.76 5.13
CA SER A 5 -24.22 -7.38 3.88
C SER A 5 -25.07 -6.10 3.98
N GLN A 6 -24.66 -5.18 4.86
CA GLN A 6 -25.34 -3.89 5.05
C GLN A 6 -24.73 -2.76 4.19
N LEU A 7 -23.62 -3.04 3.51
CA LEU A 7 -22.92 -2.10 2.63
C LEU A 7 -22.63 -2.77 1.29
N ALA A 8 -22.88 -2.07 0.20
CA ALA A 8 -22.57 -2.55 -1.15
C ALA A 8 -21.05 -2.55 -1.42
N PHE A 9 -20.30 -1.64 -0.80
CA PHE A 9 -18.85 -1.52 -0.96
C PHE A 9 -18.16 -1.31 0.38
N GLY A 10 -17.01 -1.94 0.57
CA GLY A 10 -16.14 -1.74 1.72
C GLY A 10 -14.70 -1.45 1.26
N TYR A 11 -14.07 -0.43 1.83
CA TYR A 11 -12.65 -0.19 1.64
C TYR A 11 -11.88 -0.91 2.75
N VAL A 12 -11.10 -1.90 2.37
CA VAL A 12 -10.34 -2.73 3.32
C VAL A 12 -8.89 -2.88 2.87
N MET A 13 -7.98 -3.01 3.82
CA MET A 13 -6.62 -3.43 3.48
C MET A 13 -6.65 -4.88 2.99
N LEU A 14 -5.81 -5.21 2.02
CA LEU A 14 -5.78 -6.55 1.43
C LEU A 14 -5.60 -7.64 2.48
N GLY A 15 -4.72 -7.44 3.46
CA GLY A 15 -4.55 -8.36 4.58
C GLY A 15 -5.80 -8.55 5.45
N SER A 16 -6.63 -7.52 5.59
CA SER A 16 -7.89 -7.61 6.35
C SER A 16 -8.99 -8.35 5.59
N SER A 17 -8.83 -8.57 4.29
CA SER A 17 -9.80 -9.33 3.50
C SER A 17 -9.92 -10.80 3.92
N PHE A 18 -8.95 -11.31 4.68
CA PHE A 18 -9.05 -12.65 5.27
C PHE A 18 -10.23 -12.82 6.23
N SER A 19 -10.69 -11.76 6.89
CA SER A 19 -11.87 -11.83 7.75
C SER A 19 -13.14 -12.07 6.94
N LEU A 20 -13.16 -11.60 5.68
CA LEU A 20 -14.31 -11.70 4.79
C LEU A 20 -14.55 -13.13 4.26
N ARG A 21 -13.59 -14.03 4.42
CA ARG A 21 -13.73 -15.43 3.98
C ARG A 21 -14.91 -16.19 4.64
N GLY A 22 -15.34 -15.71 5.80
CA GLY A 22 -16.46 -16.26 6.57
C GLY A 22 -17.83 -15.69 6.20
N MET A 23 -17.90 -14.72 5.27
CA MET A 23 -19.16 -14.18 4.80
C MET A 23 -19.98 -15.24 4.07
N GLU A 24 -21.29 -15.25 4.34
CA GLU A 24 -22.24 -16.08 3.62
C GLU A 24 -22.45 -15.56 2.20
N ASP A 25 -22.53 -14.24 2.05
CA ASP A 25 -22.69 -13.57 0.77
C ASP A 25 -21.36 -13.47 -0.01
N TYR A 26 -21.49 -13.45 -1.31
CA TYR A 26 -20.36 -13.25 -2.21
C TYR A 26 -19.88 -11.80 -2.19
N CYS A 27 -18.59 -11.60 -1.97
CA CYS A 27 -17.94 -10.32 -2.19
C CYS A 27 -16.92 -10.43 -3.32
N GLY A 28 -16.92 -9.43 -4.21
CA GLY A 28 -15.90 -9.26 -5.24
C GLY A 28 -14.73 -8.44 -4.72
N VAL A 29 -13.61 -8.53 -5.42
CA VAL A 29 -12.44 -7.67 -5.20
C VAL A 29 -12.34 -6.70 -6.36
N LEU A 30 -12.14 -5.42 -6.06
CA LEU A 30 -11.99 -4.37 -7.06
C LEU A 30 -10.72 -3.57 -6.77
N PRO A 31 -9.95 -3.17 -7.80
CA PRO A 31 -8.87 -2.20 -7.61
C PRO A 31 -9.45 -0.82 -7.27
N ASN A 32 -8.61 0.06 -6.72
CA ASN A 32 -8.99 1.46 -6.53
C ASN A 32 -9.43 2.07 -7.85
N ALA A 33 -10.51 2.85 -7.82
CA ALA A 33 -10.99 3.52 -9.02
C ALA A 33 -9.92 4.48 -9.57
N LYS A 34 -9.83 4.57 -10.89
CA LYS A 34 -9.02 5.60 -11.54
C LYS A 34 -9.65 6.98 -11.29
N TYR A 35 -8.81 8.00 -11.22
CA TYR A 35 -9.28 9.37 -11.06
C TYR A 35 -10.14 9.84 -12.24
N ASN A 36 -9.72 9.49 -13.46
CA ASN A 36 -10.44 9.74 -14.71
C ASN A 36 -9.96 8.77 -15.81
N GLU A 37 -10.55 8.86 -16.99
CA GLU A 37 -10.22 8.01 -18.14
C GLU A 37 -8.80 8.27 -18.71
N ALA A 38 -8.21 9.44 -18.45
CA ALA A 38 -6.86 9.75 -18.89
C ALA A 38 -5.78 9.06 -18.03
N GLN A 39 -6.14 8.57 -16.85
CA GLN A 39 -5.24 7.78 -16.04
C GLN A 39 -5.05 6.40 -16.70
N GLU A 40 -3.86 6.14 -17.22
CA GLU A 40 -3.56 4.93 -17.99
C GLU A 40 -3.65 3.66 -17.13
N ASN A 41 -3.04 3.68 -15.94
CA ASN A 41 -2.95 2.52 -15.07
C ASN A 41 -3.72 2.68 -13.76
N TYR A 42 -4.16 1.57 -13.17
CA TYR A 42 -4.61 1.55 -11.80
C TYR A 42 -3.43 1.85 -10.85
N THR A 43 -3.72 2.27 -9.63
CA THR A 43 -2.70 2.50 -8.60
C THR A 43 -3.18 1.93 -7.28
N SER A 44 -2.35 1.09 -6.69
CA SER A 44 -2.61 0.48 -5.38
C SER A 44 -1.49 0.90 -4.43
N ALA A 45 -1.83 1.63 -3.37
CA ALA A 45 -0.83 2.11 -2.43
C ALA A 45 -0.51 1.05 -1.37
N ALA A 46 0.78 0.72 -1.21
CA ALA A 46 1.26 0.04 -0.02
C ALA A 46 1.33 1.04 1.14
N ASN A 47 0.77 0.66 2.29
CA ASN A 47 0.84 1.52 3.46
C ASN A 47 2.24 1.46 4.09
N PRO A 48 3.05 2.52 4.01
CA PRO A 48 4.42 2.49 4.52
C PRO A 48 4.51 2.42 6.04
N ALA A 49 3.44 2.72 6.79
CA ALA A 49 3.40 2.52 8.23
C ALA A 49 3.37 1.03 8.64
N TRP A 50 3.01 0.16 7.72
CA TRP A 50 2.92 -1.30 7.92
C TRP A 50 3.98 -2.05 7.11
N PHE A 51 4.92 -1.32 6.55
CA PHE A 51 6.02 -1.89 5.79
C PHE A 51 7.11 -2.37 6.73
N THR A 52 7.51 -3.63 6.56
CA THR A 52 8.63 -4.22 7.29
C THR A 52 9.87 -4.20 6.39
N ALA A 53 10.95 -3.60 6.87
CA ALA A 53 12.23 -3.58 6.18
C ALA A 53 13.26 -4.39 6.96
N TYR A 54 14.12 -5.10 6.25
CA TYR A 54 15.32 -5.68 6.84
C TYR A 54 16.41 -4.62 6.92
N VAL A 55 17.08 -4.57 8.06
CA VAL A 55 18.20 -3.65 8.26
C VAL A 55 19.43 -4.43 8.73
N ILE A 56 20.59 -4.11 8.19
CA ILE A 56 21.86 -4.69 8.61
C ILE A 56 22.54 -3.66 9.52
N PRO A 57 22.80 -4.01 10.81
CA PRO A 57 23.47 -3.10 11.72
C PRO A 57 24.89 -2.76 11.22
N LYS A 58 25.31 -1.51 11.44
CA LYS A 58 26.70 -1.08 11.09
C LYS A 58 27.79 -1.87 11.81
N THR A 59 27.43 -2.54 12.90
CA THR A 59 28.30 -3.44 13.68
C THR A 59 28.36 -4.86 13.13
N CYS A 60 27.67 -5.17 12.02
CA CYS A 60 27.74 -6.48 11.38
C CYS A 60 29.17 -6.71 10.87
N THR A 61 29.76 -7.84 11.26
CA THR A 61 31.14 -8.19 10.88
C THR A 61 31.27 -8.72 9.46
N ASP A 62 30.17 -9.23 8.90
CA ASP A 62 30.11 -9.73 7.51
C ASP A 62 28.78 -9.31 6.86
N PRO A 63 28.68 -8.06 6.39
CA PRO A 63 27.47 -7.57 5.74
C PRO A 63 27.18 -8.26 4.40
N ASP A 64 28.20 -8.68 3.66
CA ASP A 64 28.02 -9.36 2.36
C ASP A 64 27.37 -10.73 2.54
N PHE A 65 27.78 -11.47 3.55
CA PHE A 65 27.12 -12.74 3.90
C PHE A 65 25.67 -12.51 4.34
N ALA A 66 25.40 -11.48 5.15
CA ALA A 66 24.06 -11.15 5.59
C ALA A 66 23.15 -10.79 4.40
N ILE A 67 23.65 -9.99 3.44
CA ILE A 67 22.93 -9.63 2.20
C ILE A 67 22.65 -10.89 1.38
N THR A 68 23.66 -11.73 1.18
CA THR A 68 23.50 -12.99 0.42
C THR A 68 22.43 -13.89 1.04
N CYS A 69 22.38 -13.99 2.36
CA CYS A 69 21.35 -14.75 3.05
C CYS A 69 19.95 -14.16 2.78
N LEU A 70 19.80 -12.83 2.84
CA LEU A 70 18.52 -12.17 2.54
C LEU A 70 18.09 -12.37 1.09
N GLU A 71 19.02 -12.29 0.14
CA GLU A 71 18.75 -12.56 -1.29
C GLU A 71 18.27 -13.99 -1.52
N VAL A 72 18.96 -14.98 -0.93
CA VAL A 72 18.56 -16.39 -1.03
C VAL A 72 17.19 -16.63 -0.40
N MET A 73 16.92 -16.06 0.77
CA MET A 73 15.60 -16.14 1.42
C MET A 73 14.51 -15.49 0.55
N SER A 74 14.80 -14.34 -0.03
CA SER A 74 13.88 -13.63 -0.91
C SER A 74 13.58 -14.46 -2.16
N ALA A 75 14.60 -14.97 -2.84
CA ALA A 75 14.44 -15.79 -4.03
C ALA A 75 13.62 -17.06 -3.72
N TYR A 76 13.91 -17.75 -2.61
CA TYR A 76 13.16 -18.93 -2.20
C TYR A 76 11.70 -18.61 -1.81
N SER A 77 11.44 -17.41 -1.31
CA SER A 77 10.08 -16.98 -0.93
C SER A 77 9.14 -16.82 -2.11
N VAL A 78 9.65 -16.57 -3.31
CA VAL A 78 8.83 -16.42 -4.52
C VAL A 78 8.04 -17.68 -4.82
N ASP A 79 8.71 -18.84 -4.82
CA ASP A 79 8.09 -20.12 -5.15
C ASP A 79 7.35 -20.77 -3.97
N THR A 80 7.53 -20.23 -2.77
CA THR A 80 6.92 -20.78 -1.54
C THR A 80 5.88 -19.85 -0.94
N LEU A 81 6.32 -18.76 -0.30
CA LEU A 81 5.43 -17.86 0.43
C LEU A 81 4.56 -17.03 -0.53
N ASP A 82 5.16 -16.45 -1.57
CA ASP A 82 4.42 -15.61 -2.51
C ASP A 82 3.40 -16.45 -3.28
N TYR A 83 3.79 -17.63 -3.77
CA TYR A 83 2.88 -18.55 -4.44
C TYR A 83 1.71 -18.96 -3.52
N ASN A 84 2.01 -19.43 -2.30
CA ASN A 84 0.97 -19.88 -1.39
C ASN A 84 0.06 -18.74 -0.94
N LEU A 85 0.60 -17.55 -0.69
CA LEU A 85 -0.19 -16.40 -0.29
C LEU A 85 -1.10 -15.94 -1.43
N ASN A 86 -0.56 -15.76 -2.62
CA ASN A 86 -1.30 -15.22 -3.75
C ASN A 86 -2.23 -16.25 -4.40
N GLU A 87 -1.72 -17.43 -4.74
CA GLU A 87 -2.51 -18.42 -5.50
C GLU A 87 -3.43 -19.23 -4.59
N VAL A 88 -2.94 -19.68 -3.44
CA VAL A 88 -3.74 -20.56 -2.60
C VAL A 88 -4.66 -19.77 -1.67
N VAL A 89 -4.18 -18.70 -1.05
CA VAL A 89 -4.96 -18.00 -0.03
C VAL A 89 -5.86 -16.94 -0.66
N PHE A 90 -5.28 -15.98 -1.38
CA PHE A 90 -6.09 -14.90 -1.95
C PHE A 90 -7.00 -15.37 -3.07
N GLN A 91 -6.46 -16.07 -4.07
CA GLN A 91 -7.23 -16.47 -5.24
C GLN A 91 -8.26 -17.57 -4.95
N SER A 92 -8.01 -18.45 -3.99
CA SER A 92 -8.97 -19.52 -3.69
C SER A 92 -9.96 -19.18 -2.57
N LYS A 93 -9.57 -18.34 -1.61
CA LYS A 93 -10.39 -18.08 -0.41
C LYS A 93 -11.04 -16.71 -0.39
N VAL A 94 -10.46 -15.72 -1.07
CA VAL A 94 -10.97 -14.35 -1.12
C VAL A 94 -11.56 -14.04 -2.49
N ALA A 95 -10.77 -14.20 -3.55
CA ALA A 95 -11.20 -14.00 -4.93
C ALA A 95 -11.83 -15.28 -5.48
N ARG A 96 -13.11 -15.53 -5.18
CA ARG A 96 -13.81 -16.79 -5.48
C ARG A 96 -14.17 -16.95 -6.96
N ASP A 97 -14.25 -15.86 -7.72
CA ASP A 97 -14.55 -15.85 -9.14
C ASP A 97 -13.36 -15.36 -9.98
N GLN A 98 -13.45 -15.56 -11.30
CA GLN A 98 -12.37 -15.23 -12.23
C GLN A 98 -12.13 -13.72 -12.34
N ASP A 99 -13.16 -12.90 -12.22
CA ASP A 99 -13.03 -11.45 -12.34
C ASP A 99 -12.42 -10.85 -11.07
N ALA A 100 -12.78 -11.36 -9.90
CA ALA A 100 -12.11 -11.00 -8.65
C ALA A 100 -10.61 -11.36 -8.68
N ARG A 101 -10.23 -12.50 -9.30
CA ARG A 101 -8.81 -12.87 -9.49
C ARG A 101 -8.07 -11.91 -10.40
N LYS A 102 -8.69 -11.50 -11.52
CA LYS A 102 -8.10 -10.48 -12.41
C LYS A 102 -7.90 -9.16 -11.68
N CYS A 103 -8.91 -8.70 -10.94
CA CYS A 103 -8.83 -7.49 -10.13
C CYS A 103 -7.73 -7.58 -9.06
N PHE A 104 -7.59 -8.73 -8.41
CA PHE A 104 -6.52 -8.97 -7.45
C PHE A 104 -5.13 -8.86 -8.10
N ASN A 105 -4.93 -9.45 -9.28
CA ASN A 105 -3.68 -9.33 -10.01
C ASN A 105 -3.38 -7.88 -10.42
N ILE A 106 -4.39 -7.11 -10.85
CA ILE A 106 -4.23 -5.68 -11.11
C ILE A 106 -3.75 -4.96 -9.84
N ILE A 107 -4.33 -5.24 -8.68
CA ILE A 107 -3.92 -4.63 -7.40
C ILE A 107 -2.46 -4.96 -7.09
N LYS A 108 -2.07 -6.23 -7.24
CA LYS A 108 -0.70 -6.70 -7.00
C LYS A 108 0.31 -6.03 -7.94
N ASP A 109 0.01 -6.03 -9.24
CA ASP A 109 0.92 -5.53 -10.28
C ASP A 109 1.07 -4.00 -10.26
N THR A 110 0.09 -3.30 -9.67
CA THR A 110 0.10 -1.83 -9.56
C THR A 110 0.45 -1.33 -8.16
N LEU A 111 0.97 -2.20 -7.30
CA LEU A 111 1.38 -1.83 -5.95
C LEU A 111 2.54 -0.83 -6.00
N SER A 112 2.37 0.30 -5.34
CA SER A 112 3.35 1.37 -5.28
C SER A 112 3.51 1.91 -3.87
N PHE A 113 4.68 2.45 -3.57
CA PHE A 113 4.96 3.12 -2.30
C PHE A 113 4.78 4.63 -2.45
N ASP A 114 4.04 5.22 -1.54
CA ASP A 114 3.90 6.67 -1.46
C ASP A 114 5.06 7.25 -0.63
N TRP A 115 6.10 7.71 -1.31
CA TRP A 115 7.27 8.33 -0.70
C TRP A 115 6.94 9.60 0.07
N SER A 116 5.85 10.28 -0.26
CA SER A 116 5.41 11.47 0.46
C SER A 116 5.05 11.18 1.91
N PHE A 117 4.61 9.94 2.17
CA PHE A 117 4.33 9.46 3.52
C PHE A 117 5.62 9.27 4.33
N LEU A 118 6.64 8.63 3.74
CA LEU A 118 7.91 8.37 4.42
C LEU A 118 8.70 9.66 4.68
N GLY A 119 8.73 10.56 3.72
CA GLY A 119 9.42 11.85 3.82
C GLY A 119 8.64 12.92 4.58
N ASN A 120 7.39 12.65 4.96
CA ASN A 120 6.47 13.62 5.57
C ASN A 120 6.37 14.96 4.82
N TRP A 121 6.58 14.94 3.51
CA TRP A 121 6.50 16.13 2.67
C TRP A 121 5.10 16.39 2.13
N ARG A 122 4.20 15.47 2.32
CA ARG A 122 2.80 15.56 1.94
C ARG A 122 1.96 16.46 2.86
N GLY A 123 2.52 16.90 3.99
CA GLY A 123 1.95 17.91 4.88
C GLY A 123 0.96 17.37 5.90
N ASP A 124 -0.12 16.72 5.55
CA ASP A 124 -1.14 16.35 6.53
C ASP A 124 -1.79 14.99 6.27
N LEU A 125 -1.24 13.96 6.91
CA LEU A 125 -1.82 12.62 6.95
C LEU A 125 -3.20 12.58 7.62
N LEU A 126 -3.47 13.54 8.49
CA LEU A 126 -4.74 13.63 9.22
C LEU A 126 -5.90 14.00 8.30
N MET A 127 -5.64 14.61 7.14
CA MET A 127 -6.69 15.02 6.20
C MET A 127 -7.56 13.83 5.74
N ALA A 128 -6.96 12.68 5.47
CA ALA A 128 -7.69 11.45 5.13
C ALA A 128 -8.49 10.90 6.33
N TYR A 129 -7.95 11.05 7.54
CA TYR A 129 -8.66 10.70 8.77
C TYR A 129 -9.84 11.63 9.04
N GLU A 130 -9.67 12.93 8.85
CA GLU A 130 -10.74 13.91 9.03
C GLU A 130 -11.90 13.65 8.07
N LEU A 131 -11.61 13.35 6.80
CA LEU A 131 -12.62 12.92 5.83
C LEU A 131 -13.36 11.65 6.27
N LYS A 132 -12.62 10.67 6.78
CA LYS A 132 -13.19 9.40 7.24
C LYS A 132 -14.16 9.59 8.41
N TYR A 133 -13.87 10.50 9.31
CA TYR A 133 -14.69 10.76 10.50
C TYR A 133 -15.76 11.85 10.30
N GLY A 134 -15.90 12.36 9.07
CA GLY A 134 -16.96 13.30 8.72
C GLY A 134 -16.81 14.70 9.30
N TYR A 135 -15.59 15.11 9.65
CA TYR A 135 -15.33 16.48 10.05
C TYR A 135 -15.55 17.40 8.85
N ALA A 136 -16.46 18.35 9.00
CA ALA A 136 -16.71 19.35 7.98
C ALA A 136 -15.53 20.32 7.92
N PHE A 137 -14.77 20.26 6.84
CA PHE A 137 -13.71 21.22 6.55
C PHE A 137 -13.65 21.53 5.06
N ASN A 138 -13.14 22.70 4.73
CA ASN A 138 -12.91 23.06 3.35
C ASN A 138 -11.62 22.36 2.86
N PHE A 139 -11.81 21.24 2.17
CA PHE A 139 -10.71 20.41 1.65
C PHE A 139 -9.75 21.22 0.76
N VAL A 140 -10.28 22.03 -0.15
CA VAL A 140 -9.48 22.81 -1.09
C VAL A 140 -8.56 23.79 -0.34
N SER A 141 -9.11 24.56 0.59
CA SER A 141 -8.33 25.52 1.38
C SER A 141 -7.28 24.84 2.26
N ARG A 142 -7.54 23.62 2.77
CA ARG A 142 -6.56 22.85 3.52
C ARG A 142 -5.41 22.37 2.64
N VAL A 143 -5.73 21.87 1.44
CA VAL A 143 -4.69 21.45 0.48
C VAL A 143 -3.81 22.63 0.09
N GLU A 144 -4.43 23.77 -0.24
CA GLU A 144 -3.70 25.01 -0.58
C GLU A 144 -2.80 25.48 0.57
N ALA A 145 -3.30 25.48 1.78
CA ALA A 145 -2.53 25.88 2.97
C ALA A 145 -1.35 24.92 3.29
N SER A 146 -1.44 23.65 2.92
CA SER A 146 -0.37 22.68 3.16
C SER A 146 0.67 22.61 2.03
N TYR A 147 0.40 23.24 0.89
CA TYR A 147 1.23 23.09 -0.31
C TYR A 147 2.65 23.61 -0.12
N ASP A 148 2.81 24.83 0.42
CA ASP A 148 4.13 25.44 0.63
C ASP A 148 4.98 24.65 1.64
N ALA A 149 4.35 24.15 2.68
CA ALA A 149 5.01 23.31 3.67
C ALA A 149 5.44 21.95 3.07
N ALA A 150 4.59 21.34 2.25
CA ALA A 150 4.90 20.11 1.55
C ALA A 150 6.07 20.29 0.57
N GLN A 151 6.07 21.39 -0.20
CA GLN A 151 7.16 21.71 -1.12
C GLN A 151 8.48 21.93 -0.36
N THR A 152 8.44 22.69 0.74
CA THR A 152 9.63 22.93 1.58
C THR A 152 10.20 21.61 2.12
N ASN A 153 9.37 20.70 2.59
CA ASN A 153 9.81 19.39 3.09
C ASN A 153 10.40 18.52 1.97
N LEU A 154 9.78 18.57 0.78
CA LEU A 154 10.29 17.85 -0.40
C LEU A 154 11.67 18.38 -0.79
N ASP A 155 11.84 19.69 -0.88
CA ASP A 155 13.11 20.32 -1.25
C ASP A 155 14.21 19.97 -0.24
N ALA A 156 13.90 20.03 1.05
CA ALA A 156 14.84 19.64 2.11
C ALA A 156 15.25 18.16 2.00
N MET A 157 14.32 17.27 1.66
CA MET A 157 14.63 15.85 1.44
C MET A 157 15.49 15.65 0.20
N VAL A 158 15.19 16.32 -0.89
CA VAL A 158 15.98 16.25 -2.14
C VAL A 158 17.41 16.73 -1.89
N ASP A 159 17.59 17.86 -1.20
CA ASP A 159 18.90 18.41 -0.88
C ASP A 159 19.69 17.49 0.05
N PHE A 160 19.02 16.90 1.05
CA PHE A 160 19.66 15.94 1.94
C PHE A 160 20.25 14.73 1.19
N TYR A 161 19.56 14.21 0.17
CA TYR A 161 20.06 13.07 -0.60
C TYR A 161 21.03 13.47 -1.71
N ARG A 162 20.91 14.68 -2.26
CA ARG A 162 21.84 15.20 -3.30
C ARG A 162 23.25 15.36 -2.78
N ASP A 163 23.41 15.82 -1.55
CA ASP A 163 24.72 16.08 -0.93
C ASP A 163 25.39 14.81 -0.37
N ARG A 164 24.73 13.66 -0.44
CA ARG A 164 25.27 12.38 0.03
C ARG A 164 25.61 11.48 -1.16
N SER A 165 26.88 11.27 -1.40
CA SER A 165 27.37 10.12 -2.18
C SER A 165 27.28 8.86 -1.30
N PHE A 166 26.45 7.91 -1.68
CA PHE A 166 26.38 6.59 -1.07
C PHE A 166 27.46 5.68 -1.65
#